data_e067ddd8ed2b8b8455a548b075a9412c
#
_entry.id   e067ddd8ed2b8b8455a548b075a9412c
#
_cell.length_a   1.000
_cell.length_b   1.000
_cell.length_c   1.000
_cell.angle_alpha   90.00
_cell.angle_beta   90.00
_cell.angle_gamma   90.00
#
_symmetry.space_group_name_H-M   'P 1'
#
loop_
_entity.id
_entity.type
_entity.pdbx_description
1 polymer ?
#
loop_
_entity_poly.entity_id
_entity_poly.type
_entity_poly.pdbx_seq_one_letter_code
_entity_poly.pdbx_strand_id
1 'polypeptide(L)'
;FVDNDEYREMKKFIITQLNALQDYKVEMRQAKRDNAQEGLKAASDDISSLVEAFNDIVAKKPELKQTVEPLIKQVRKTGRSVKTAISEQKKALEDFTRKENIYMSIMSLQQFAINITHAVRTTLNQIRDRVEFFYRYYPDPEEEELFMLYSKEMYERFKVLNRVINYMLSYSQSNLTPVEVDLKTTFEEILGEYDDVFSREGISLQTDFPNKIVLNANRQFFRDILQNLIDNSVKAMANSKPKVLRCSYEAQNDMLEILVSDTGIGIPQEDHEQIFALYYTTTELQGGAGIGLYIVKTRVQSLGGSVAVVDSEFGEIGTTIKITIPFKK
;
A
#
# COMPACT_ATOMS: atom_id res chain seq x y z
N PHE A 1 4.48 -34.33 -1.92
CA PHE A 1 4.21 -33.26 -2.89
C PHE A 1 5.56 -32.73 -3.34
N VAL A 2 5.97 -33.06 -4.54
CA VAL A 2 7.22 -32.54 -5.14
C VAL A 2 6.89 -31.14 -5.64
N ASP A 3 7.47 -30.13 -5.01
CA ASP A 3 7.40 -28.74 -5.45
C ASP A 3 8.34 -28.59 -6.67
N ASN A 4 7.84 -28.95 -7.85
CA ASN A 4 8.58 -28.85 -9.09
C ASN A 4 8.34 -27.49 -9.77
N ASP A 5 9.23 -27.12 -10.70
CA ASP A 5 9.18 -25.82 -11.37
C ASP A 5 7.86 -25.59 -12.13
N GLU A 6 7.28 -26.64 -12.71
CA GLU A 6 5.97 -26.57 -13.41
C GLU A 6 4.83 -26.19 -12.46
N TYR A 7 4.84 -26.72 -11.23
CA TYR A 7 3.84 -26.34 -10.22
C TYR A 7 3.98 -24.88 -9.77
N ARG A 8 5.23 -24.40 -9.65
CA ARG A 8 5.52 -23.00 -9.32
C ARG A 8 5.07 -22.06 -10.43
N GLU A 9 5.34 -22.40 -11.69
CA GLU A 9 4.89 -21.62 -12.84
C GLU A 9 3.37 -21.59 -12.98
N MET A 10 2.71 -22.73 -12.81
CA MET A 10 1.26 -22.82 -12.82
C MET A 10 0.64 -21.98 -11.70
N LYS A 11 1.20 -22.05 -10.49
CA LYS A 11 0.76 -21.23 -9.34
C LYS A 11 0.97 -19.74 -9.61
N LYS A 12 2.10 -19.35 -10.17
CA LYS A 12 2.42 -17.96 -10.57
C LYS A 12 1.42 -17.46 -11.62
N PHE A 13 1.14 -18.27 -12.64
CA PHE A 13 0.16 -17.95 -13.68
C PHE A 13 -1.25 -17.74 -13.10
N ILE A 14 -1.72 -18.65 -12.25
CA ILE A 14 -3.06 -18.54 -11.61
C ILE A 14 -3.15 -17.29 -10.75
N ILE A 15 -2.13 -16.98 -9.95
CA ILE A 15 -2.10 -15.77 -9.09
C ILE A 15 -2.13 -14.50 -9.95
N THR A 16 -1.34 -14.45 -11.02
CA THR A 16 -1.31 -13.30 -11.94
C THR A 16 -2.68 -13.09 -12.58
N GLN A 17 -3.35 -14.15 -13.04
CA GLN A 17 -4.69 -14.05 -13.63
C GLN A 17 -5.75 -13.63 -12.60
N LEU A 18 -5.65 -14.11 -11.36
CA LEU A 18 -6.57 -13.71 -10.29
C LEU A 18 -6.40 -12.23 -9.92
N ASN A 19 -5.17 -11.74 -9.85
CA ASN A 19 -4.89 -10.33 -9.59
C ASN A 19 -5.42 -9.45 -10.72
N ALA A 20 -5.14 -9.79 -11.98
CA ALA A 20 -5.67 -9.06 -13.14
C ALA A 20 -7.22 -9.05 -13.18
N LEU A 21 -7.87 -10.13 -12.77
CA LEU A 21 -9.33 -10.21 -12.65
C LEU A 21 -9.87 -9.33 -11.52
N GLN A 22 -9.13 -9.20 -10.42
CA GLN A 22 -9.49 -8.31 -9.31
C GLN A 22 -9.37 -6.85 -9.74
N ASP A 23 -8.26 -6.47 -10.39
CA ASP A 23 -8.04 -5.12 -10.90
C ASP A 23 -9.12 -4.72 -11.92
N TYR A 24 -9.42 -5.58 -12.89
CA TYR A 24 -10.51 -5.37 -13.84
C TYR A 24 -11.88 -5.19 -13.17
N LYS A 25 -12.18 -5.99 -12.12
CA LYS A 25 -13.43 -5.82 -11.36
C LYS A 25 -13.50 -4.49 -10.61
N VAL A 26 -12.38 -4.02 -10.07
CA VAL A 26 -12.30 -2.72 -9.39
C VAL A 26 -12.54 -1.59 -10.40
N GLU A 27 -11.86 -1.60 -11.55
CA GLU A 27 -12.03 -0.61 -12.61
C GLU A 27 -13.46 -0.57 -13.16
N MET A 28 -14.05 -1.74 -13.45
CA MET A 28 -15.44 -1.81 -13.95
C MET A 28 -16.46 -1.30 -12.93
N ARG A 29 -16.23 -1.53 -11.64
CA ARG A 29 -17.09 -0.99 -10.57
C ARG A 29 -16.96 0.51 -10.45
N GLN A 30 -15.73 1.03 -10.54
CA GLN A 30 -15.46 2.47 -10.50
C GLN A 30 -16.17 3.18 -11.66
N ALA A 31 -15.98 2.71 -12.89
CA ALA A 31 -16.62 3.27 -14.08
C ALA A 31 -18.16 3.27 -13.99
N LYS A 32 -18.77 2.21 -13.46
CA LYS A 32 -20.23 2.17 -13.24
C LYS A 32 -20.70 3.17 -12.17
N ARG A 33 -19.89 3.42 -11.14
CA ARG A 33 -20.21 4.38 -10.08
C ARG A 33 -20.16 5.81 -10.60
N ASP A 34 -19.12 6.13 -11.36
CA ASP A 34 -18.90 7.48 -11.91
C ASP A 34 -20.02 7.84 -12.88
N ASN A 35 -20.41 6.95 -13.79
CA ASN A 35 -21.53 7.14 -14.71
C ASN A 35 -22.88 7.35 -13.99
N ALA A 36 -23.14 6.65 -12.89
CA ALA A 36 -24.37 6.81 -12.13
C ALA A 36 -24.41 8.15 -11.37
N GLN A 37 -23.29 8.63 -10.86
CA GLN A 37 -23.19 9.95 -10.22
C GLN A 37 -23.37 11.11 -11.20
N GLU A 38 -22.77 11.01 -12.38
CA GLU A 38 -22.93 12.01 -13.45
C GLU A 38 -24.39 12.11 -13.91
N GLY A 39 -25.04 10.99 -14.12
CA GLY A 39 -26.46 10.95 -14.52
C GLY A 39 -27.40 11.58 -13.49
N LEU A 40 -27.16 11.35 -12.19
CA LEU A 40 -27.96 11.95 -11.13
C LEU A 40 -27.69 13.45 -10.96
N LYS A 41 -26.46 13.89 -11.16
CA LYS A 41 -26.10 15.31 -11.13
C LYS A 41 -26.76 16.04 -12.31
N ALA A 42 -26.66 15.50 -13.52
CA ALA A 42 -27.33 16.03 -14.70
C ALA A 42 -28.84 16.16 -14.50
N ALA A 43 -29.51 15.13 -13.96
CA ALA A 43 -30.94 15.19 -13.65
C ALA A 43 -31.28 16.29 -12.61
N SER A 44 -30.41 16.54 -11.63
CA SER A 44 -30.61 17.64 -10.65
C SER A 44 -30.48 19.02 -11.31
N ASP A 45 -29.55 19.17 -12.23
CA ASP A 45 -29.28 20.40 -12.97
C ASP A 45 -30.42 20.70 -13.96
N ASP A 46 -30.93 19.68 -14.65
CA ASP A 46 -32.10 19.76 -15.53
C ASP A 46 -33.36 20.21 -14.79
N ILE A 47 -33.61 19.67 -13.59
CA ILE A 47 -34.74 20.08 -12.74
C ILE A 47 -34.61 21.56 -12.33
N SER A 48 -33.41 22.02 -12.03
CA SER A 48 -33.15 23.42 -11.68
C SER A 48 -33.42 24.35 -12.87
N SER A 49 -32.95 23.97 -14.04
CA SER A 49 -33.16 24.71 -15.31
C SER A 49 -34.64 24.79 -15.70
N LEU A 50 -35.41 23.70 -15.46
CA LEU A 50 -36.85 23.70 -15.68
C LEU A 50 -37.59 24.67 -14.75
N VAL A 51 -37.18 24.77 -13.47
CA VAL A 51 -37.79 25.75 -12.53
C VAL A 51 -37.51 27.19 -12.97
N GLU A 52 -36.30 27.46 -13.43
CA GLU A 52 -35.92 28.80 -13.98
C GLU A 52 -36.73 29.12 -15.20
N ALA A 53 -36.86 28.20 -16.17
CA ALA A 53 -37.64 28.41 -17.37
C ALA A 53 -39.14 28.69 -17.06
N PHE A 54 -39.73 27.98 -16.10
CA PHE A 54 -41.09 28.24 -15.68
C PHE A 54 -41.24 29.61 -15.00
N ASN A 55 -40.29 30.04 -14.19
CA ASN A 55 -40.31 31.35 -13.57
C ASN A 55 -40.20 32.47 -14.62
N ASP A 56 -39.39 32.29 -15.64
CA ASP A 56 -39.27 33.22 -16.79
C ASP A 56 -40.54 33.34 -17.60
N ILE A 57 -41.28 32.23 -17.81
CA ILE A 57 -42.57 32.23 -18.47
C ILE A 57 -43.59 33.04 -17.65
N VAL A 58 -43.64 32.83 -16.34
CA VAL A 58 -44.55 33.60 -15.46
C VAL A 58 -44.18 35.08 -15.43
N ALA A 59 -42.90 35.43 -15.47
CA ALA A 59 -42.46 36.82 -15.51
C ALA A 59 -42.89 37.53 -16.81
N LYS A 60 -42.83 36.84 -17.98
CA LYS A 60 -43.18 37.37 -19.31
C LYS A 60 -44.68 37.37 -19.55
N LYS A 61 -45.44 36.43 -18.94
CA LYS A 61 -46.90 36.28 -19.11
C LYS A 61 -47.56 36.02 -17.76
N PRO A 62 -47.89 37.09 -17.01
CA PRO A 62 -48.48 36.99 -15.66
C PRO A 62 -49.85 36.27 -15.62
N GLU A 63 -50.59 36.29 -16.72
CA GLU A 63 -51.87 35.57 -16.87
C GLU A 63 -51.74 34.04 -16.72
N LEU A 64 -50.56 33.49 -17.02
CA LEU A 64 -50.29 32.04 -16.93
C LEU A 64 -49.90 31.61 -15.50
N LYS A 65 -49.78 32.54 -14.56
CA LYS A 65 -49.30 32.24 -13.23
C LYS A 65 -50.12 31.15 -12.52
N GLN A 66 -51.48 31.24 -12.58
CA GLN A 66 -52.36 30.25 -11.93
C GLN A 66 -52.19 28.83 -12.50
N THR A 67 -51.83 28.69 -13.79
CA THR A 67 -51.64 27.41 -14.47
C THR A 67 -50.25 26.86 -14.23
N VAL A 68 -49.21 27.70 -14.17
CA VAL A 68 -47.80 27.31 -14.06
C VAL A 68 -47.36 27.09 -12.62
N GLU A 69 -47.93 27.82 -11.67
CA GLU A 69 -47.56 27.73 -10.23
C GLU A 69 -47.69 26.33 -9.65
N PRO A 70 -48.74 25.51 -9.92
CA PRO A 70 -48.83 24.12 -9.52
C PRO A 70 -47.75 23.26 -10.11
N LEU A 71 -47.38 23.50 -11.37
CA LEU A 71 -46.29 22.75 -12.04
C LEU A 71 -44.92 23.06 -11.43
N ILE A 72 -44.63 24.32 -11.13
CA ILE A 72 -43.42 24.73 -10.41
C ILE A 72 -43.33 24.03 -9.06
N LYS A 73 -44.46 23.99 -8.31
CA LYS A 73 -44.54 23.32 -7.02
C LYS A 73 -44.27 21.81 -7.14
N GLN A 74 -44.77 21.18 -8.19
CA GLN A 74 -44.55 19.76 -8.45
C GLN A 74 -43.08 19.50 -8.82
N VAL A 75 -42.49 20.28 -9.73
CA VAL A 75 -41.08 20.17 -10.16
C VAL A 75 -40.14 20.39 -8.97
N ARG A 76 -40.40 21.39 -8.11
CA ARG A 76 -39.62 21.63 -6.89
C ARG A 76 -39.74 20.47 -5.90
N LYS A 77 -40.93 19.83 -5.78
CA LYS A 77 -41.12 18.66 -4.93
C LYS A 77 -40.28 17.49 -5.47
N THR A 78 -40.33 17.23 -6.76
CA THR A 78 -39.51 16.19 -7.43
C THR A 78 -38.01 16.46 -7.25
N GLY A 79 -37.59 17.72 -7.43
CA GLY A 79 -36.18 18.12 -7.21
C GLY A 79 -35.69 17.86 -5.78
N ARG A 80 -36.53 18.10 -4.79
CA ARG A 80 -36.19 17.79 -3.39
C ARG A 80 -36.04 16.26 -3.21
N SER A 81 -36.95 15.48 -3.75
CA SER A 81 -36.90 14.01 -3.66
C SER A 81 -35.64 13.45 -4.35
N VAL A 82 -35.27 13.98 -5.53
CA VAL A 82 -34.03 13.61 -6.23
C VAL A 82 -32.81 13.97 -5.39
N LYS A 83 -32.76 15.17 -4.83
CA LYS A 83 -31.65 15.62 -3.97
C LYS A 83 -31.49 14.76 -2.70
N THR A 84 -32.61 14.35 -2.11
CA THR A 84 -32.60 13.42 -0.97
C THR A 84 -32.08 12.05 -1.39
N ALA A 85 -32.57 11.51 -2.52
CA ALA A 85 -32.11 10.22 -3.04
C ALA A 85 -30.60 10.23 -3.37
N ILE A 86 -30.07 11.31 -3.94
CA ILE A 86 -28.63 11.50 -4.19
C ILE A 86 -27.84 11.45 -2.87
N SER A 87 -28.34 12.15 -1.83
CA SER A 87 -27.67 12.19 -0.51
C SER A 87 -27.69 10.82 0.16
N GLU A 88 -28.81 10.09 0.09
CA GLU A 88 -28.93 8.73 0.64
C GLU A 88 -28.04 7.74 -0.11
N GLN A 89 -28.00 7.84 -1.43
CA GLN A 89 -27.10 7.00 -2.26
C GLN A 89 -25.64 7.27 -1.97
N LYS A 90 -25.24 8.55 -1.81
CA LYS A 90 -23.88 8.92 -1.43
C LYS A 90 -23.49 8.30 -0.08
N LYS A 91 -24.40 8.40 0.91
CA LYS A 91 -24.18 7.83 2.24
C LYS A 91 -24.08 6.30 2.21
N ALA A 92 -24.95 5.64 1.44
CA ALA A 92 -24.88 4.21 1.26
C ALA A 92 -23.58 3.75 0.56
N LEU A 93 -23.09 4.56 -0.39
CA LEU A 93 -21.82 4.31 -1.07
C LEU A 93 -20.62 4.46 -0.12
N GLU A 94 -20.63 5.49 0.71
CA GLU A 94 -19.59 5.71 1.74
C GLU A 94 -19.56 4.56 2.75
N ASP A 95 -20.73 4.12 3.22
CA ASP A 95 -20.86 2.97 4.12
C ASP A 95 -20.41 1.65 3.46
N PHE A 96 -20.73 1.47 2.18
CA PHE A 96 -20.29 0.29 1.42
C PHE A 96 -18.76 0.29 1.23
N THR A 97 -18.17 1.42 0.83
CA THR A 97 -16.72 1.57 0.68
C THR A 97 -16.00 1.32 2.01
N ARG A 98 -16.56 1.84 3.11
CA ARG A 98 -16.03 1.59 4.45
C ARG A 98 -16.05 0.10 4.80
N LYS A 99 -17.15 -0.61 4.52
CA LYS A 99 -17.26 -2.05 4.74
C LYS A 99 -16.31 -2.83 3.85
N GLU A 100 -16.20 -2.46 2.57
CA GLU A 100 -15.27 -3.09 1.62
C GLU A 100 -13.81 -2.97 2.11
N ASN A 101 -13.39 -1.80 2.58
CA ASN A 101 -12.07 -1.58 3.15
C ASN A 101 -11.84 -2.44 4.42
N ILE A 102 -12.84 -2.58 5.27
CA ILE A 102 -12.77 -3.47 6.44
C ILE A 102 -12.63 -4.94 6.00
N TYR A 103 -13.41 -5.39 5.01
CA TYR A 103 -13.29 -6.75 4.48
C TYR A 103 -11.93 -7.00 3.81
N MET A 104 -11.42 -6.05 3.04
CA MET A 104 -10.07 -6.14 2.45
C MET A 104 -8.99 -6.21 3.53
N SER A 105 -9.11 -5.42 4.58
CA SER A 105 -8.21 -5.49 5.74
C SER A 105 -8.27 -6.86 6.43
N ILE A 106 -9.47 -7.42 6.62
CA ILE A 106 -9.65 -8.74 7.23
C ILE A 106 -9.08 -9.84 6.33
N MET A 107 -9.31 -9.79 5.02
CA MET A 107 -8.76 -10.76 4.07
C MET A 107 -7.24 -10.69 4.00
N SER A 108 -6.67 -9.47 3.99
CA SER A 108 -5.23 -9.29 4.05
C SER A 108 -4.64 -9.80 5.37
N LEU A 109 -5.34 -9.62 6.48
CA LEU A 109 -5.03 -10.19 7.80
C LEU A 109 -5.01 -11.73 7.77
N GLN A 110 -6.00 -12.36 7.16
CA GLN A 110 -6.09 -13.81 7.09
C GLN A 110 -4.97 -14.40 6.23
N GLN A 111 -4.71 -13.83 5.07
CA GLN A 111 -3.60 -14.25 4.20
C GLN A 111 -2.25 -14.01 4.88
N PHE A 112 -2.11 -12.89 5.55
CA PHE A 112 -0.96 -12.54 6.36
C PHE A 112 -0.73 -13.55 7.50
N ALA A 113 -1.77 -13.89 8.27
CA ALA A 113 -1.66 -14.86 9.36
C ALA A 113 -1.21 -16.25 8.87
N ILE A 114 -1.71 -16.70 7.70
CA ILE A 114 -1.31 -17.96 7.08
C ILE A 114 0.18 -17.91 6.69
N ASN A 115 0.59 -16.85 5.98
CA ASN A 115 1.96 -16.70 5.51
C ASN A 115 2.95 -16.62 6.68
N ILE A 116 2.61 -15.86 7.72
CA ILE A 116 3.44 -15.74 8.93
C ILE A 116 3.51 -17.06 9.71
N THR A 117 2.40 -17.77 9.88
CA THR A 117 2.42 -19.06 10.55
C THR A 117 3.34 -20.03 9.82
N HIS A 118 3.28 -20.04 8.49
CA HIS A 118 4.18 -20.85 7.68
C HIS A 118 5.65 -20.42 7.84
N ALA A 119 5.89 -19.13 7.85
CA ALA A 119 7.17 -18.50 8.06
C ALA A 119 7.81 -18.87 9.40
N VAL A 120 7.07 -18.67 10.48
CA VAL A 120 7.50 -18.99 11.83
C VAL A 120 7.82 -20.48 11.95
N ARG A 121 6.95 -21.35 11.43
CA ARG A 121 7.15 -22.80 11.45
C ARG A 121 8.42 -23.22 10.70
N THR A 122 8.64 -22.67 9.49
CA THR A 122 9.84 -22.99 8.70
C THR A 122 11.11 -22.56 9.43
N THR A 123 11.14 -21.34 9.96
CA THR A 123 12.30 -20.82 10.69
C THR A 123 12.58 -21.61 11.97
N LEU A 124 11.53 -21.96 12.72
CA LEU A 124 11.66 -22.80 13.91
C LEU A 124 12.19 -24.20 13.59
N ASN A 125 11.74 -24.81 12.49
CA ASN A 125 12.26 -26.11 12.04
C ASN A 125 13.75 -26.02 11.69
N GLN A 126 14.18 -24.99 10.97
CA GLN A 126 15.59 -24.78 10.66
C GLN A 126 16.46 -24.61 11.91
N ILE A 127 15.98 -23.82 12.88
CA ILE A 127 16.67 -23.68 14.18
C ILE A 127 16.73 -25.03 14.89
N ARG A 128 15.61 -25.76 14.96
CA ARG A 128 15.54 -27.08 15.60
C ARG A 128 16.55 -28.04 14.99
N ASP A 129 16.62 -28.12 13.66
CA ASP A 129 17.52 -29.08 12.98
C ASP A 129 19.00 -28.78 13.30
N ARG A 130 19.37 -27.49 13.46
CA ARG A 130 20.73 -27.10 13.88
C ARG A 130 20.98 -27.39 15.38
N VAL A 131 19.99 -27.13 16.23
CA VAL A 131 20.08 -27.50 17.67
C VAL A 131 20.21 -29.00 17.84
N GLU A 132 19.46 -29.81 17.04
CA GLU A 132 19.56 -31.26 17.06
C GLU A 132 20.93 -31.77 16.63
N PHE A 133 21.54 -31.12 15.62
CA PHE A 133 22.92 -31.42 15.22
C PHE A 133 23.88 -31.13 16.36
N PHE A 134 23.82 -30.00 17.06
CA PHE A 134 24.64 -29.71 18.24
C PHE A 134 24.44 -30.75 19.33
N TYR A 135 23.21 -31.10 19.63
CA TYR A 135 22.90 -32.07 20.68
C TYR A 135 23.51 -33.46 20.40
N ARG A 136 23.59 -33.86 19.12
CA ARG A 136 24.10 -35.20 18.74
C ARG A 136 25.61 -35.27 18.61
N TYR A 137 26.25 -34.22 18.15
CA TYR A 137 27.66 -34.28 17.71
C TYR A 137 28.61 -33.42 18.56
N TYR A 138 28.13 -32.49 19.39
CA TYR A 138 29.02 -31.70 20.23
C TYR A 138 29.50 -32.49 21.47
N PRO A 139 30.80 -32.44 21.84
CA PRO A 139 31.91 -31.72 21.25
C PRO A 139 32.77 -32.65 20.34
N ASP A 140 32.44 -32.74 19.05
CA ASP A 140 33.25 -33.52 18.11
C ASP A 140 34.27 -32.59 17.42
N PRO A 141 35.59 -32.79 17.61
CA PRO A 141 36.60 -31.92 16.99
C PRO A 141 36.64 -31.99 15.46
N GLU A 142 36.16 -33.08 14.87
CA GLU A 142 36.11 -33.19 13.38
C GLU A 142 35.00 -32.32 12.78
N GLU A 143 34.03 -31.86 13.61
CA GLU A 143 32.87 -31.05 13.18
C GLU A 143 32.97 -29.57 13.64
N GLU A 144 34.14 -29.09 14.12
CA GLU A 144 34.28 -27.71 14.65
C GLU A 144 33.87 -26.63 13.69
N GLU A 145 34.19 -26.77 12.40
CA GLU A 145 33.80 -25.80 11.35
C GLU A 145 32.28 -25.76 11.17
N LEU A 146 31.61 -26.92 11.25
CA LEU A 146 30.15 -27.02 11.14
C LEU A 146 29.45 -26.42 12.36
N PHE A 147 30.03 -26.58 13.56
CA PHE A 147 29.50 -25.91 14.75
C PHE A 147 29.53 -24.40 14.64
N MET A 148 30.63 -23.83 14.11
CA MET A 148 30.74 -22.40 13.89
C MET A 148 29.73 -21.92 12.85
N LEU A 149 29.63 -22.64 11.71
CA LEU A 149 28.69 -22.34 10.64
C LEU A 149 27.23 -22.37 11.15
N TYR A 150 26.85 -23.45 11.81
CA TYR A 150 25.47 -23.64 12.28
C TYR A 150 25.08 -22.71 13.41
N SER A 151 26.02 -22.32 14.28
CA SER A 151 25.74 -21.30 15.29
C SER A 151 25.44 -19.94 14.67
N LYS A 152 26.18 -19.56 13.60
CA LYS A 152 25.91 -18.34 12.84
C LYS A 152 24.57 -18.42 12.12
N GLU A 153 24.26 -19.53 11.47
CA GLU A 153 22.95 -19.73 10.82
C GLU A 153 21.79 -19.64 11.81
N MET A 154 21.89 -20.28 12.98
CA MET A 154 20.85 -20.19 14.02
C MET A 154 20.63 -18.76 14.48
N TYR A 155 21.72 -18.00 14.66
CA TYR A 155 21.61 -16.60 15.07
C TYR A 155 20.93 -15.73 14.01
N GLU A 156 21.25 -15.95 12.74
CA GLU A 156 20.58 -15.24 11.64
C GLU A 156 19.07 -15.61 11.54
N ARG A 157 18.75 -16.90 11.67
CA ARG A 157 17.34 -17.36 11.67
C ARG A 157 16.56 -16.83 12.88
N PHE A 158 17.21 -16.74 14.04
CA PHE A 158 16.61 -16.12 15.23
C PHE A 158 16.30 -14.63 15.00
N LYS A 159 17.20 -13.88 14.35
CA LYS A 159 16.94 -12.48 13.98
C LYS A 159 15.74 -12.34 13.03
N VAL A 160 15.62 -13.23 12.05
CA VAL A 160 14.46 -13.30 11.16
C VAL A 160 13.17 -13.51 11.94
N LEU A 161 13.16 -14.51 12.83
CA LEU A 161 12.02 -14.83 13.67
C LEU A 161 11.58 -13.64 14.54
N ASN A 162 12.54 -12.97 15.18
CA ASN A 162 12.27 -11.77 15.98
C ASN A 162 11.64 -10.63 15.15
N ARG A 163 12.10 -10.41 13.91
CA ARG A 163 11.48 -9.40 13.03
C ARG A 163 10.04 -9.77 12.68
N VAL A 164 9.77 -11.04 12.38
CA VAL A 164 8.41 -11.54 12.14
C VAL A 164 7.51 -11.30 13.34
N ILE A 165 7.97 -11.67 14.54
CA ILE A 165 7.21 -11.50 15.78
C ILE A 165 6.95 -10.02 16.06
N ASN A 166 7.96 -9.17 15.95
CA ASN A 166 7.81 -7.73 16.16
C ASN A 166 6.82 -7.11 15.17
N TYR A 167 6.85 -7.56 13.91
CA TYR A 167 5.86 -7.14 12.93
C TYR A 167 4.44 -7.58 13.29
N MET A 168 4.26 -8.83 13.76
CA MET A 168 2.96 -9.31 14.26
C MET A 168 2.45 -8.47 15.42
N LEU A 169 3.33 -8.15 16.38
CA LEU A 169 2.99 -7.32 17.53
C LEU A 169 2.63 -5.90 17.10
N SER A 170 3.38 -5.29 16.20
CA SER A 170 3.07 -3.95 15.66
C SER A 170 1.73 -3.95 14.91
N TYR A 171 1.41 -5.03 14.22
CA TYR A 171 0.14 -5.17 13.53
C TYR A 171 -1.04 -5.32 14.50
N SER A 172 -0.85 -6.10 15.58
CA SER A 172 -1.87 -6.31 16.62
C SER A 172 -2.11 -5.07 17.49
N GLN A 173 -1.06 -4.26 17.72
CA GLN A 173 -1.11 -3.05 18.56
C GLN A 173 -1.49 -1.79 17.78
N SER A 174 -1.38 -1.81 16.45
CA SER A 174 -1.83 -0.68 15.65
C SER A 174 -3.33 -0.54 15.82
N ASN A 175 -3.76 0.46 16.62
CA ASN A 175 -5.15 0.87 16.69
C ASN A 175 -5.68 0.98 15.27
N LEU A 176 -6.63 0.11 14.91
CA LEU A 176 -7.26 0.05 13.58
C LEU A 176 -8.07 1.31 13.26
N THR A 177 -8.17 2.25 14.19
CA THR A 177 -8.86 3.52 14.01
C THR A 177 -7.98 4.45 13.18
N PRO A 178 -8.40 4.78 11.94
CA PRO A 178 -7.75 5.79 11.14
C PRO A 178 -7.77 7.13 11.89
N VAL A 179 -6.67 7.88 11.78
CA VAL A 179 -6.53 9.24 12.29
C VAL A 179 -6.17 10.19 11.16
N GLU A 180 -6.38 11.48 11.35
CA GLU A 180 -5.86 12.46 10.40
C GLU A 180 -4.34 12.47 10.45
N VAL A 181 -3.71 12.15 9.32
CA VAL A 181 -2.26 12.09 9.14
C VAL A 181 -1.84 13.19 8.18
N ASP A 182 -1.07 14.16 8.68
CA ASP A 182 -0.33 15.09 7.84
C ASP A 182 0.91 14.38 7.28
N LEU A 183 0.89 14.13 5.97
CA LEU A 183 1.92 13.33 5.32
C LEU A 183 3.30 13.99 5.39
N LYS A 184 3.36 15.30 5.13
CA LYS A 184 4.61 16.05 5.15
C LYS A 184 5.30 15.94 6.51
N THR A 185 4.58 16.32 7.57
CA THR A 185 5.10 16.25 8.94
C THR A 185 5.51 14.82 9.31
N THR A 186 4.70 13.83 8.93
CA THR A 186 4.99 12.42 9.22
C THR A 186 6.26 11.94 8.52
N PHE A 187 6.47 12.31 7.24
CA PHE A 187 7.64 11.90 6.48
C PHE A 187 8.90 12.60 6.98
N GLU A 188 8.83 13.91 7.25
CA GLU A 188 9.94 14.70 7.81
C GLU A 188 10.39 14.14 9.17
N GLU A 189 9.45 13.76 10.05
CA GLU A 189 9.79 13.14 11.34
C GLU A 189 10.47 11.77 11.17
N ILE A 190 9.95 10.91 10.28
CA ILE A 190 10.54 9.59 10.05
C ILE A 190 11.93 9.71 9.43
N LEU A 191 12.12 10.59 8.44
CA LEU A 191 13.40 10.83 7.80
C LEU A 191 14.42 11.41 8.78
N GLY A 192 14.00 12.32 9.67
CA GLY A 192 14.86 12.89 10.71
C GLY A 192 15.41 11.86 11.71
N GLU A 193 14.71 10.75 11.94
CA GLU A 193 15.23 9.64 12.77
C GLU A 193 16.47 8.96 12.14
N TYR A 194 16.72 9.17 10.85
CA TYR A 194 17.85 8.61 10.11
C TYR A 194 19.00 9.57 9.90
N ASP A 195 18.97 10.80 10.42
CA ASP A 195 20.01 11.82 10.20
C ASP A 195 21.41 11.33 10.59
N ASP A 196 21.54 10.63 11.71
CA ASP A 196 22.80 10.03 12.15
C ASP A 196 23.28 8.93 11.20
N VAL A 197 22.36 8.13 10.66
CA VAL A 197 22.68 7.08 9.70
C VAL A 197 23.12 7.69 8.38
N PHE A 198 22.40 8.68 7.88
CA PHE A 198 22.72 9.36 6.62
C PHE A 198 24.07 10.04 6.70
N SER A 199 24.37 10.75 7.82
CA SER A 199 25.63 11.38 8.07
C SER A 199 26.79 10.39 8.10
N ARG A 200 26.64 9.27 8.83
CA ARG A 200 27.67 8.23 8.96
C ARG A 200 27.95 7.53 7.63
N GLU A 201 26.91 7.21 6.87
CA GLU A 201 27.03 6.50 5.59
C GLU A 201 27.34 7.43 4.40
N GLY A 202 27.34 8.76 4.61
CA GLY A 202 27.57 9.75 3.57
C GLY A 202 26.44 9.82 2.53
N ILE A 203 25.19 9.65 2.98
CA ILE A 203 23.99 9.67 2.13
C ILE A 203 23.46 11.10 2.07
N SER A 204 23.24 11.61 0.86
CA SER A 204 22.55 12.88 0.60
C SER A 204 21.06 12.64 0.49
N LEU A 205 20.29 13.16 1.45
CA LEU A 205 18.83 13.11 1.40
C LEU A 205 18.29 14.27 0.54
N GLN A 206 17.38 13.96 -0.38
CA GLN A 206 16.60 14.90 -1.18
C GLN A 206 15.11 14.66 -0.94
N THR A 207 14.36 15.72 -0.63
CA THR A 207 12.91 15.61 -0.41
C THR A 207 12.15 16.58 -1.30
N ASP A 208 11.04 16.13 -1.86
CA ASP A 208 10.09 16.97 -2.60
C ASP A 208 8.66 16.70 -2.10
N PHE A 209 8.19 17.57 -1.21
CA PHE A 209 6.87 17.51 -0.58
C PHE A 209 6.12 18.82 -0.84
N PRO A 210 5.61 19.03 -2.08
CA PRO A 210 5.17 20.33 -2.56
C PRO A 210 3.90 20.84 -1.86
N ASN A 211 3.01 19.94 -1.44
CA ASN A 211 1.71 20.29 -0.88
C ASN A 211 1.50 19.61 0.48
N LYS A 212 0.76 20.29 1.35
CA LYS A 212 0.24 19.68 2.56
C LYS A 212 -0.87 18.70 2.18
N ILE A 213 -0.67 17.41 2.44
CA ILE A 213 -1.65 16.36 2.24
C ILE A 213 -2.05 15.79 3.59
N VAL A 214 -3.35 15.82 3.89
CA VAL A 214 -3.93 15.22 5.08
C VAL A 214 -4.86 14.10 4.64
N LEU A 215 -4.64 12.90 5.17
CA LEU A 215 -5.49 11.75 4.89
C LEU A 215 -5.86 11.01 6.17
N ASN A 216 -7.02 10.35 6.13
CA ASN A 216 -7.48 9.56 7.25
C ASN A 216 -6.91 8.14 7.14
N ALA A 217 -5.84 7.86 7.87
CA ALA A 217 -5.10 6.60 7.77
C ALA A 217 -4.45 6.22 9.11
N ASN A 218 -3.86 5.04 9.15
CA ASN A 218 -3.01 4.66 10.27
C ASN A 218 -1.58 5.18 10.04
N ARG A 219 -1.13 6.10 10.88
CA ARG A 219 0.22 6.69 10.83
C ARG A 219 1.33 5.64 10.87
N GLN A 220 1.13 4.54 11.61
CA GLN A 220 2.12 3.47 11.72
C GLN A 220 2.37 2.77 10.37
N PHE A 221 1.38 2.76 9.46
CA PHE A 221 1.57 2.18 8.13
C PHE A 221 2.62 2.94 7.32
N PHE A 222 2.59 4.27 7.37
CA PHE A 222 3.61 5.10 6.70
C PHE A 222 5.00 4.92 7.33
N ARG A 223 5.05 4.79 8.66
CA ARG A 223 6.30 4.48 9.35
C ARG A 223 6.87 3.14 8.91
N ASP A 224 6.08 2.08 8.94
CA ASP A 224 6.50 0.75 8.51
C ASP A 224 6.97 0.75 7.04
N ILE A 225 6.26 1.46 6.16
CA ILE A 225 6.61 1.60 4.74
C ILE A 225 7.95 2.30 4.59
N LEU A 226 8.09 3.52 5.12
CA LEU A 226 9.28 4.34 4.92
C LEU A 226 10.51 3.70 5.56
N GLN A 227 10.43 3.21 6.79
CA GLN A 227 11.56 2.57 7.46
C GLN A 227 12.09 1.37 6.66
N ASN A 228 11.20 0.51 6.14
CA ASN A 228 11.64 -0.63 5.33
C ASN A 228 12.26 -0.21 4.00
N LEU A 229 11.75 0.84 3.35
CA LEU A 229 12.33 1.35 2.10
C LEU A 229 13.67 2.04 2.35
N ILE A 230 13.78 2.88 3.38
CA ILE A 230 15.04 3.55 3.75
C ILE A 230 16.12 2.53 4.12
N ASP A 231 15.80 1.56 4.96
CA ASP A 231 16.75 0.50 5.36
C ASP A 231 17.27 -0.29 4.16
N ASN A 232 16.40 -0.58 3.16
CA ASN A 232 16.79 -1.25 1.94
C ASN A 232 17.69 -0.35 1.07
N SER A 233 17.34 0.92 0.91
CA SER A 233 18.12 1.89 0.14
C SER A 233 19.50 2.12 0.76
N VAL A 234 19.61 2.25 2.08
CA VAL A 234 20.90 2.37 2.79
C VAL A 234 21.81 1.17 2.48
N LYS A 235 21.26 -0.05 2.53
CA LYS A 235 22.00 -1.29 2.21
C LYS A 235 22.41 -1.34 0.73
N ALA A 236 21.48 -1.01 -0.17
CA ALA A 236 21.74 -1.01 -1.61
C ALA A 236 22.84 -0.01 -2.00
N MET A 237 22.94 1.12 -1.28
CA MET A 237 23.94 2.15 -1.52
C MET A 237 25.29 1.91 -0.80
N ALA A 238 25.50 0.79 -0.09
CA ALA A 238 26.71 0.56 0.71
C ALA A 238 28.00 0.86 -0.07
N ASN A 239 28.09 0.45 -1.32
CA ASN A 239 29.25 0.62 -2.21
C ASN A 239 29.02 1.64 -3.33
N SER A 240 27.91 2.36 -3.37
CA SER A 240 27.59 3.32 -4.43
C SER A 240 28.30 4.66 -4.24
N LYS A 241 28.52 5.38 -5.36
CA LYS A 241 29.00 6.76 -5.40
C LYS A 241 28.42 7.46 -6.62
N PRO A 242 27.67 8.56 -6.48
CA PRO A 242 27.23 9.16 -5.20
C PRO A 242 26.17 8.32 -4.48
N LYS A 243 25.98 8.55 -3.17
CA LYS A 243 24.90 7.99 -2.38
C LYS A 243 23.80 9.04 -2.21
N VAL A 244 22.71 8.89 -2.92
CA VAL A 244 21.57 9.81 -2.88
C VAL A 244 20.30 9.01 -2.61
N LEU A 245 19.57 9.43 -1.60
CA LEU A 245 18.20 8.97 -1.31
C LEU A 245 17.24 10.12 -1.61
N ARG A 246 16.26 9.89 -2.47
CA ARG A 246 15.20 10.86 -2.75
C ARG A 246 13.85 10.31 -2.31
N CYS A 247 13.09 11.14 -1.58
CA CYS A 247 11.72 10.86 -1.19
C CYS A 247 10.82 11.98 -1.68
N SER A 248 9.80 11.65 -2.46
CA SER A 248 8.84 12.62 -2.98
C SER A 248 7.43 12.08 -2.92
N TYR A 249 6.44 12.97 -2.97
CA TYR A 249 5.06 12.59 -3.21
C TYR A 249 4.32 13.67 -4.01
N GLU A 250 3.31 13.21 -4.77
CA GLU A 250 2.40 14.05 -5.51
C GLU A 250 0.97 13.49 -5.43
N ALA A 251 -0.02 14.38 -5.38
CA ALA A 251 -1.43 14.00 -5.44
C ALA A 251 -2.03 14.51 -6.76
N GLN A 252 -2.45 13.56 -7.61
CA GLN A 252 -3.07 13.84 -8.89
C GLN A 252 -4.22 12.85 -9.15
N ASN A 253 -5.35 13.34 -9.72
CA ASN A 253 -6.47 12.49 -10.13
C ASN A 253 -7.01 11.54 -9.05
N ASP A 254 -7.21 12.05 -7.82
CA ASP A 254 -7.64 11.28 -6.65
C ASP A 254 -6.70 10.12 -6.25
N MET A 255 -5.45 10.18 -6.71
CA MET A 255 -4.39 9.26 -6.33
C MET A 255 -3.23 10.03 -5.69
N LEU A 256 -2.66 9.46 -4.65
CA LEU A 256 -1.41 9.87 -4.03
C LEU A 256 -0.30 8.95 -4.54
N GLU A 257 0.68 9.50 -5.20
CA GLU A 257 1.89 8.81 -5.61
C GLU A 257 3.03 9.18 -4.66
N ILE A 258 3.72 8.19 -4.13
CA ILE A 258 4.90 8.33 -3.28
C ILE A 258 6.05 7.62 -3.98
N LEU A 259 7.17 8.31 -4.15
CA LEU A 259 8.39 7.75 -4.74
C LEU A 259 9.51 7.74 -3.71
N VAL A 260 10.18 6.62 -3.60
CA VAL A 260 11.41 6.46 -2.84
C VAL A 260 12.48 5.93 -3.78
N SER A 261 13.50 6.74 -4.05
CA SER A 261 14.51 6.50 -5.07
C SER A 261 15.90 6.53 -4.45
N ASP A 262 16.76 5.58 -4.81
CA ASP A 262 18.14 5.50 -4.35
C ASP A 262 19.12 5.31 -5.51
N THR A 263 20.39 5.64 -5.29
CA THR A 263 21.49 5.41 -6.22
C THR A 263 22.24 4.11 -5.93
N GLY A 264 21.54 3.09 -5.42
CA GLY A 264 22.10 1.79 -5.07
C GLY A 264 22.42 0.91 -6.28
N ILE A 265 22.59 -0.38 -6.00
CA ILE A 265 22.95 -1.38 -7.02
C ILE A 265 21.80 -1.69 -8.00
N GLY A 266 20.60 -1.16 -7.77
CA GLY A 266 19.41 -1.48 -8.57
C GLY A 266 18.81 -2.85 -8.28
N ILE A 267 17.69 -3.13 -8.96
CA ILE A 267 16.98 -4.41 -8.90
C ILE A 267 16.81 -4.92 -10.33
N PRO A 268 17.27 -6.15 -10.66
CA PRO A 268 17.06 -6.72 -11.98
C PRO A 268 15.57 -6.78 -12.34
N GLN A 269 15.24 -6.54 -13.61
CA GLN A 269 13.85 -6.49 -14.07
C GLN A 269 13.10 -7.81 -13.82
N GLU A 270 13.78 -8.94 -13.88
CA GLU A 270 13.24 -10.28 -13.60
C GLU A 270 12.78 -10.45 -12.15
N ASP A 271 13.30 -9.61 -11.23
CA ASP A 271 13.01 -9.67 -9.80
C ASP A 271 11.92 -8.68 -9.35
N HIS A 272 11.51 -7.72 -10.20
CA HIS A 272 10.61 -6.62 -9.83
C HIS A 272 9.30 -7.08 -9.18
N GLU A 273 8.74 -8.22 -9.59
CA GLU A 273 7.54 -8.77 -8.97
C GLU A 273 7.85 -9.61 -7.73
N GLN A 274 9.00 -10.31 -7.73
CA GLN A 274 9.34 -11.29 -6.71
C GLN A 274 9.85 -10.65 -5.42
N ILE A 275 10.48 -9.47 -5.49
CA ILE A 275 11.03 -8.77 -4.32
C ILE A 275 9.98 -8.45 -3.24
N PHE A 276 8.71 -8.40 -3.59
CA PHE A 276 7.60 -8.20 -2.67
C PHE A 276 7.02 -9.51 -2.10
N ALA A 277 7.59 -10.66 -2.47
CA ALA A 277 7.23 -11.94 -1.90
C ALA A 277 7.88 -12.13 -0.51
N LEU A 278 7.18 -12.85 0.37
CA LEU A 278 7.72 -13.16 1.68
C LEU A 278 8.97 -14.05 1.55
N TYR A 279 10.03 -13.70 2.25
CA TYR A 279 11.35 -14.35 2.23
C TYR A 279 12.16 -14.19 0.95
N TYR A 280 11.72 -13.42 0.01
CA TYR A 280 12.58 -13.07 -1.11
C TYR A 280 13.69 -12.13 -0.64
N THR A 281 14.93 -12.55 -0.80
CA THR A 281 16.12 -11.74 -0.47
C THR A 281 17.29 -12.16 -1.35
N THR A 282 18.01 -11.19 -1.85
CA THR A 282 19.29 -11.37 -2.56
C THR A 282 20.48 -11.16 -1.59
N THR A 283 20.22 -10.82 -0.33
CA THR A 283 21.22 -10.49 0.69
C THR A 283 21.18 -11.43 1.89
N GLU A 284 20.89 -12.73 1.69
CA GLU A 284 20.83 -13.70 2.80
C GLU A 284 22.09 -13.70 3.67
N LEU A 285 23.26 -13.61 3.06
CA LEU A 285 24.57 -13.58 3.75
C LEU A 285 24.80 -12.29 4.56
N GLN A 286 24.03 -11.22 4.31
CA GLN A 286 24.12 -9.92 4.99
C GLN A 286 22.97 -9.70 5.99
N GLY A 287 22.26 -10.77 6.37
CA GLY A 287 21.17 -10.71 7.34
C GLY A 287 19.85 -10.16 6.76
N GLY A 288 19.67 -10.20 5.45
CA GLY A 288 18.40 -9.89 4.80
C GLY A 288 17.34 -10.94 5.13
N ALA A 289 16.27 -10.54 5.82
CA ALA A 289 15.18 -11.47 6.22
C ALA A 289 14.15 -11.71 5.11
N GLY A 290 14.19 -10.94 4.01
CA GLY A 290 13.20 -11.01 2.94
C GLY A 290 11.78 -10.63 3.38
N ILE A 291 11.64 -9.84 4.45
CA ILE A 291 10.35 -9.46 5.04
C ILE A 291 10.02 -8.00 4.78
N GLY A 292 11.02 -7.13 4.62
CA GLY A 292 10.84 -5.68 4.56
C GLY A 292 9.92 -5.23 3.43
N LEU A 293 10.17 -5.63 2.19
CA LEU A 293 9.32 -5.28 1.04
C LEU A 293 7.95 -5.96 1.08
N TYR A 294 7.85 -7.15 1.68
CA TYR A 294 6.55 -7.78 1.94
C TYR A 294 5.71 -6.94 2.92
N ILE A 295 6.32 -6.37 3.97
CA ILE A 295 5.66 -5.42 4.87
C ILE A 295 5.18 -4.20 4.10
N VAL A 296 6.02 -3.60 3.26
CA VAL A 296 5.64 -2.46 2.41
C VAL A 296 4.40 -2.80 1.60
N LYS A 297 4.42 -3.91 0.85
CA LYS A 297 3.30 -4.37 0.03
C LYS A 297 2.01 -4.53 0.86
N THR A 298 2.09 -5.19 2.00
CA THR A 298 0.93 -5.46 2.86
C THR A 298 0.34 -4.17 3.44
N ARG A 299 1.18 -3.22 3.86
CA ARG A 299 0.73 -1.91 4.37
C ARG A 299 0.09 -1.06 3.29
N VAL A 300 0.69 -1.01 2.09
CA VAL A 300 0.14 -0.31 0.94
C VAL A 300 -1.20 -0.89 0.52
N GLN A 301 -1.33 -2.21 0.47
CA GLN A 301 -2.59 -2.90 0.20
C GLN A 301 -3.66 -2.60 1.26
N SER A 302 -3.28 -2.50 2.54
CA SER A 302 -4.19 -2.09 3.62
C SER A 302 -4.69 -0.65 3.48
N LEU A 303 -3.95 0.21 2.76
CA LEU A 303 -4.37 1.56 2.37
C LEU A 303 -5.16 1.58 1.05
N GLY A 304 -5.46 0.42 0.46
CA GLY A 304 -6.16 0.29 -0.82
C GLY A 304 -5.28 0.62 -2.04
N GLY A 305 -3.96 0.66 -1.85
CA GLY A 305 -2.98 1.05 -2.87
C GLY A 305 -2.22 -0.11 -3.50
N SER A 306 -1.28 0.24 -4.36
CA SER A 306 -0.34 -0.67 -5.01
C SER A 306 1.10 -0.17 -4.88
N VAL A 307 2.06 -1.09 -4.96
CA VAL A 307 3.49 -0.81 -4.94
C VAL A 307 4.18 -1.55 -6.07
N ALA A 308 5.11 -0.87 -6.74
CA ALA A 308 5.89 -1.42 -7.84
C ALA A 308 7.30 -0.82 -7.89
N VAL A 309 8.22 -1.54 -8.52
CA VAL A 309 9.48 -0.96 -9.01
C VAL A 309 9.18 -0.27 -10.34
N VAL A 310 9.69 0.93 -10.50
CA VAL A 310 9.58 1.71 -11.74
C VAL A 310 10.97 2.11 -12.21
N ASP A 311 11.05 2.71 -13.38
CA ASP A 311 12.32 3.22 -13.92
C ASP A 311 12.98 4.17 -12.92
N SER A 312 14.29 4.00 -12.73
CA SER A 312 15.02 4.79 -11.75
C SER A 312 15.03 6.28 -12.11
N GLU A 313 14.74 7.15 -11.14
CA GLU A 313 14.87 8.60 -11.30
C GLU A 313 16.32 9.05 -11.52
N PHE A 314 17.29 8.16 -11.27
CA PHE A 314 18.73 8.42 -11.47
C PHE A 314 19.29 7.81 -12.77
N GLY A 315 18.40 7.43 -13.71
CA GLY A 315 18.76 6.86 -15.01
C GLY A 315 19.09 5.36 -14.93
N GLU A 316 20.28 4.95 -15.35
CA GLU A 316 20.67 3.52 -15.41
C GLU A 316 21.10 2.94 -14.04
N ILE A 317 21.14 3.76 -12.99
CA ILE A 317 21.58 3.34 -11.65
C ILE A 317 20.45 3.45 -10.64
N GLY A 318 20.52 2.61 -9.59
CA GLY A 318 19.66 2.69 -8.44
C GLY A 318 18.28 2.09 -8.64
N THR A 319 17.43 2.31 -7.65
CA THR A 319 16.06 1.79 -7.62
C THR A 319 15.08 2.92 -7.36
N THR A 320 13.91 2.88 -7.98
CA THR A 320 12.75 3.69 -7.61
C THR A 320 11.59 2.79 -7.28
N ILE A 321 11.10 2.88 -6.04
CA ILE A 321 9.87 2.24 -5.59
C ILE A 321 8.74 3.27 -5.63
N LYS A 322 7.72 2.96 -6.43
CA LYS A 322 6.49 3.75 -6.55
C LYS A 322 5.38 3.13 -5.75
N ILE A 323 4.75 3.92 -4.89
CA ILE A 323 3.55 3.58 -4.14
C ILE A 323 2.41 4.45 -4.64
N THR A 324 1.26 3.84 -4.94
CA THR A 324 0.07 4.56 -5.38
C THR A 324 -1.07 4.23 -4.42
N ILE A 325 -1.67 5.26 -3.81
CA ILE A 325 -2.75 5.13 -2.81
C ILE A 325 -3.95 5.97 -3.25
N PRO A 326 -5.20 5.44 -3.19
CA PRO A 326 -6.38 6.25 -3.43
C PRO A 326 -6.46 7.41 -2.43
N PHE A 327 -6.57 8.63 -2.96
CA PHE A 327 -6.63 9.84 -2.17
C PHE A 327 -7.80 10.71 -2.63
N LYS A 328 -8.80 10.90 -1.77
CA LYS A 328 -9.88 11.86 -2.04
C LYS A 328 -9.65 13.10 -1.20
N LYS A 329 -9.56 14.24 -1.89
CA LYS A 329 -9.54 15.56 -1.25
C LYS A 329 -10.82 15.85 -0.48
#